data_78b3c85c8f6643a7954d1530e9d7dd6e
#
_entry.id   78b3c85c8f6643a7954d1530e9d7dd6e
#
_cell.length_a   1.000
_cell.length_b   1.000
_cell.length_c   1.000
_cell.angle_alpha   90.00
_cell.angle_beta   90.00
_cell.angle_gamma   90.00
#
_symmetry.space_group_name_H-M   'P 1'
#
loop_
_entity.id
_entity.type
_entity.pdbx_description
1 polymer ?
#
loop_
_entity_poly.entity_id
_entity_poly.type
_entity_poly.pdbx_seq_one_letter_code
_entity_poly.pdbx_strand_id
1 'polypeptide(L)'
;KEMDDFRKYATKHLGMNSLVLDDVIKSQAGYLNPYILEERQLNVTQLDVFSRLMMDRIIFLGTQVDDYTANTLQAQLLYLDSVDPGKDISIYINSPGGSVYAGLGIYDTMQFISSDVATICTGMAASMAAVLLVAGAEGKRSALTHSRVMIHQPMGGAQGQASDIEITAREIQKLKKELYTIIADHSHTPFDLSLIHISEPTRRSYIS
;
A
#
# COMPACT_ATOMS: atom_id res chain seq x y z
N LYS A 1 12.06 13.82 29.26
CA LYS A 1 12.80 15.10 29.36
C LYS A 1 13.12 15.67 27.96
N GLU A 2 13.74 14.91 27.08
CA GLU A 2 14.07 15.35 25.70
C GLU A 2 12.82 15.66 24.86
N MET A 3 11.76 14.88 24.98
CA MET A 3 10.49 15.08 24.26
C MET A 3 9.75 16.35 24.72
N ASP A 4 9.82 16.68 26.01
CA ASP A 4 9.26 17.91 26.56
C ASP A 4 10.04 19.15 26.12
N ASP A 5 11.34 19.04 25.96
CA ASP A 5 12.21 20.11 25.48
C ASP A 5 11.99 20.36 23.98
N PHE A 6 11.85 19.30 23.19
CA PHE A 6 11.47 19.39 21.76
C PHE A 6 10.09 20.02 21.57
N ARG A 7 9.09 19.61 22.39
CA ARG A 7 7.74 20.17 22.35
C ARG A 7 7.73 21.67 22.65
N LYS A 8 8.46 22.09 23.66
CA LYS A 8 8.62 23.52 24.00
C LYS A 8 9.32 24.30 22.89
N TYR A 9 10.33 23.73 22.28
CA TYR A 9 11.03 24.34 21.15
C TYR A 9 10.14 24.51 19.93
N ALA A 10 9.44 23.45 19.53
CA ALA A 10 8.55 23.44 18.37
C ALA A 10 7.38 24.42 18.52
N THR A 11 6.78 24.51 19.71
CA THR A 11 5.65 25.42 19.95
C THR A 11 6.08 26.88 20.15
N LYS A 12 7.18 27.13 20.86
CA LYS A 12 7.60 28.51 21.20
C LYS A 12 8.47 29.16 20.13
N HIS A 13 9.31 28.40 19.45
CA HIS A 13 10.27 28.95 18.49
C HIS A 13 9.90 28.71 17.03
N LEU A 14 9.22 27.60 16.72
CA LEU A 14 8.78 27.29 15.34
C LEU A 14 7.30 27.63 15.10
N GLY A 15 6.57 28.11 16.12
CA GLY A 15 5.16 28.50 16.00
C GLY A 15 4.20 27.36 15.63
N MET A 16 4.59 26.11 15.85
CA MET A 16 3.74 24.95 15.51
C MET A 16 2.56 24.87 16.47
N ASN A 17 1.38 24.58 15.93
CA ASN A 17 0.19 24.33 16.72
C ASN A 17 0.41 23.08 17.59
N SER A 18 0.19 23.18 18.91
CA SER A 18 0.40 22.08 19.86
C SER A 18 -0.45 20.85 19.57
N LEU A 19 -1.67 21.03 19.02
CA LEU A 19 -2.55 19.92 18.62
C LEU A 19 -1.98 19.15 17.42
N VAL A 20 -1.46 19.85 16.41
CA VAL A 20 -0.81 19.22 15.24
C VAL A 20 0.46 18.49 15.67
N LEU A 21 1.24 19.09 16.58
CA LEU A 21 2.45 18.46 17.11
C LEU A 21 2.10 17.20 17.93
N ASP A 22 1.04 17.23 18.72
CA ASP A 22 0.57 16.09 19.51
C ASP A 22 0.07 14.95 18.62
N ASP A 23 -0.60 15.26 17.51
CA ASP A 23 -1.04 14.26 16.52
C ASP A 23 0.15 13.63 15.78
N VAL A 24 1.17 14.43 15.44
CA VAL A 24 2.41 13.90 14.82
C VAL A 24 3.17 13.02 15.81
N ILE A 25 3.32 13.44 17.07
CA ILE A 25 3.99 12.64 18.11
C ILE A 25 3.22 11.35 18.40
N LYS A 26 1.88 11.40 18.46
CA LYS A 26 1.04 10.20 18.65
C LYS A 26 1.08 9.26 17.45
N SER A 27 1.09 9.78 16.23
CA SER A 27 1.20 8.96 15.02
C SER A 27 2.56 8.26 14.92
N GLN A 28 3.63 8.91 15.36
CA GLN A 28 4.97 8.30 15.46
C GLN A 28 5.11 7.36 16.67
N ALA A 29 4.51 7.68 17.82
CA ALA A 29 4.56 6.82 19.00
C ALA A 29 3.74 5.53 18.87
N GLY A 30 2.76 5.48 17.94
CA GLY A 30 1.99 4.28 17.62
C GLY A 30 2.75 3.28 16.74
N TYR A 31 3.85 3.69 16.13
CA TYR A 31 4.68 2.83 15.30
C TYR A 31 5.90 2.35 16.12
N LEU A 32 5.72 1.24 16.79
CA LEU A 32 6.87 0.54 17.39
C LEU A 32 7.72 -0.03 16.25
N ASN A 33 8.83 0.66 15.96
CA ASN A 33 9.83 0.14 15.04
C ASN A 33 10.87 -0.65 15.87
N PRO A 34 10.73 -1.97 15.98
CA PRO A 34 11.62 -2.77 16.80
C PRO A 34 13.01 -2.82 16.17
N TYR A 35 14.05 -2.66 16.98
CA TYR A 35 15.44 -2.76 16.56
C TYR A 35 15.99 -4.14 16.87
N ILE A 36 16.87 -4.61 16.00
CA ILE A 36 17.67 -5.81 16.19
C ILE A 36 19.15 -5.43 16.19
N LEU A 37 19.95 -6.17 16.95
CA LEU A 37 21.40 -6.11 16.88
C LEU A 37 21.88 -7.30 16.04
N GLU A 38 22.51 -7.02 14.90
CA GLU A 38 23.13 -8.06 14.07
C GLU A 38 24.65 -8.01 14.28
N GLU A 39 25.21 -9.08 14.84
CA GLU A 39 26.63 -9.24 15.03
C GLU A 39 27.24 -9.89 13.78
N ARG A 40 28.04 -9.13 13.04
CA ARG A 40 28.88 -9.63 11.95
C ARG A 40 30.34 -9.57 12.39
N GLN A 41 31.15 -10.49 11.95
CA GLN A 41 32.52 -10.87 12.43
C GLN A 41 33.45 -9.75 12.96
N LEU A 42 33.12 -8.47 12.82
CA LEU A 42 33.93 -7.35 13.38
C LEU A 42 33.08 -6.08 13.71
N ASN A 43 31.77 -6.09 13.47
CA ASN A 43 30.92 -4.91 13.74
C ASN A 43 29.52 -5.33 14.20
N VAL A 44 29.05 -4.70 15.28
CA VAL A 44 27.64 -4.77 15.69
C VAL A 44 26.92 -3.61 15.02
N THR A 45 25.93 -3.92 14.18
CA THR A 45 25.10 -2.90 13.52
C THR A 45 23.68 -2.99 14.06
N GLN A 46 23.17 -1.87 14.54
CA GLN A 46 21.76 -1.75 14.92
C GLN A 46 20.93 -1.49 13.68
N LEU A 47 19.99 -2.39 13.39
CA LEU A 47 19.04 -2.28 12.29
C LEU A 47 17.61 -2.35 12.84
N ASP A 48 16.69 -1.57 12.28
CA ASP A 48 15.27 -1.82 12.52
C ASP A 48 14.82 -3.08 11.77
N VAL A 49 13.77 -3.72 12.27
CA VAL A 49 13.29 -5.01 11.72
C VAL A 49 12.88 -4.89 10.26
N PHE A 50 12.25 -3.78 9.86
CA PHE A 50 11.84 -3.61 8.47
C PHE A 50 13.03 -3.48 7.53
N SER A 51 14.06 -2.72 7.92
CA SER A 51 15.31 -2.64 7.16
C SER A 51 16.00 -3.99 7.07
N ARG A 52 15.99 -4.79 8.15
CA ARG A 52 16.56 -6.13 8.13
C ARG A 52 15.79 -7.07 7.19
N LEU A 53 14.47 -7.05 7.23
CA LEU A 53 13.62 -7.84 6.34
C LEU A 53 13.77 -7.40 4.87
N MET A 54 13.92 -6.10 4.62
CA MET A 54 14.19 -5.58 3.28
C MET A 54 15.49 -6.14 2.68
N MET A 55 16.51 -6.43 3.48
CA MET A 55 17.73 -7.12 3.01
C MET A 55 17.43 -8.55 2.51
N ASP A 56 16.38 -9.19 3.03
CA ASP A 56 15.86 -10.48 2.55
C ASP A 56 14.76 -10.31 1.47
N ARG A 57 14.64 -9.10 0.90
CA ARG A 57 13.68 -8.73 -0.15
C ARG A 57 12.22 -8.82 0.29
N ILE A 58 11.97 -8.58 1.56
CA ILE A 58 10.64 -8.56 2.17
C ILE A 58 10.29 -7.12 2.53
N ILE A 59 9.18 -6.60 1.97
CA ILE A 59 8.65 -5.27 2.25
C ILE A 59 7.18 -5.35 2.67
N PHE A 60 6.67 -4.27 3.26
CA PHE A 60 5.33 -4.25 3.84
C PHE A 60 4.49 -3.10 3.31
N LEU A 61 3.24 -3.43 2.96
CA LEU A 61 2.15 -2.48 2.82
C LEU A 61 1.21 -2.67 4.01
N GLY A 62 1.53 -2.04 5.15
CA GLY A 62 0.84 -2.21 6.43
C GLY A 62 -0.07 -1.06 6.83
N THR A 63 -0.26 -0.07 5.96
CA THR A 63 -1.02 1.16 6.23
C THR A 63 -1.93 1.51 5.06
N GLN A 64 -2.63 2.64 5.16
CA GLN A 64 -3.36 3.22 4.06
C GLN A 64 -2.43 3.55 2.88
N VAL A 65 -2.93 3.37 1.66
CA VAL A 65 -2.24 3.76 0.43
C VAL A 65 -2.42 5.27 0.22
N ASP A 66 -1.34 6.01 0.44
CA ASP A 66 -1.20 7.44 0.20
C ASP A 66 0.10 7.73 -0.56
N ASP A 67 0.36 8.99 -0.87
CA ASP A 67 1.54 9.38 -1.63
C ASP A 67 2.84 9.02 -0.92
N TYR A 68 2.89 9.15 0.42
CA TYR A 68 4.08 8.80 1.19
C TYR A 68 4.37 7.29 1.16
N THR A 69 3.35 6.49 1.43
CA THR A 69 3.44 5.03 1.38
C THR A 69 3.79 4.54 -0.02
N ALA A 70 3.19 5.15 -1.06
CA ALA A 70 3.48 4.81 -2.44
C ALA A 70 4.93 5.12 -2.82
N ASN A 71 5.41 6.32 -2.53
CA ASN A 71 6.79 6.71 -2.81
C ASN A 71 7.79 5.80 -2.08
N THR A 72 7.50 5.43 -0.83
CA THR A 72 8.35 4.52 -0.06
C THR A 72 8.42 3.14 -0.70
N LEU A 73 7.28 2.54 -1.04
CA LEU A 73 7.23 1.22 -1.68
C LEU A 73 7.88 1.23 -3.06
N GLN A 74 7.62 2.23 -3.87
CA GLN A 74 8.27 2.39 -5.19
C GLN A 74 9.80 2.47 -5.06
N ALA A 75 10.29 3.29 -4.11
CA ALA A 75 11.73 3.40 -3.86
C ALA A 75 12.34 2.07 -3.41
N GLN A 76 11.66 1.32 -2.53
CA GLN A 76 12.09 0.00 -2.08
C GLN A 76 12.11 -1.03 -3.23
N LEU A 77 11.07 -1.06 -4.07
CA LEU A 77 11.00 -1.94 -5.24
C LEU A 77 12.13 -1.67 -6.23
N LEU A 78 12.34 -0.41 -6.59
CA LEU A 78 13.41 0.01 -7.50
C LEU A 78 14.81 -0.30 -6.93
N TYR A 79 15.01 -0.04 -5.64
CA TYR A 79 16.27 -0.37 -4.97
C TYR A 79 16.55 -1.87 -4.98
N LEU A 80 15.57 -2.69 -4.59
CA LEU A 80 15.72 -4.14 -4.53
C LEU A 80 15.98 -4.73 -5.94
N ASP A 81 15.26 -4.25 -6.96
CA ASP A 81 15.50 -4.68 -8.34
C ASP A 81 16.89 -4.28 -8.82
N SER A 82 17.39 -3.08 -8.46
CA SER A 82 18.73 -2.63 -8.85
C SER A 82 19.87 -3.41 -8.19
N VAL A 83 19.66 -3.95 -6.98
CA VAL A 83 20.68 -4.70 -6.24
C VAL A 83 20.82 -6.13 -6.77
N ASP A 84 19.72 -6.79 -7.10
CA ASP A 84 19.71 -8.16 -7.61
C ASP A 84 18.55 -8.35 -8.60
N PRO A 85 18.76 -7.92 -9.86
CA PRO A 85 17.70 -7.93 -10.87
C PRO A 85 17.16 -9.35 -11.14
N GLY A 86 15.86 -9.45 -11.28
CA GLY A 86 15.17 -10.70 -11.60
C GLY A 86 14.96 -11.65 -10.41
N LYS A 87 15.42 -11.29 -9.21
CA LYS A 87 15.14 -12.06 -8.00
C LYS A 87 13.85 -11.58 -7.35
N ASP A 88 13.01 -12.51 -6.90
CA ASP A 88 11.70 -12.22 -6.33
C ASP A 88 11.74 -11.20 -5.18
N ILE A 89 10.73 -10.33 -5.13
CA ILE A 89 10.47 -9.40 -4.03
C ILE A 89 9.12 -9.79 -3.42
N SER A 90 9.03 -9.88 -2.09
CA SER A 90 7.80 -10.22 -1.39
C SER A 90 7.18 -9.00 -0.73
N ILE A 91 5.92 -8.69 -1.06
CA ILE A 91 5.13 -7.64 -0.40
C ILE A 91 4.10 -8.29 0.51
N TYR A 92 4.22 -8.03 1.82
CA TYR A 92 3.21 -8.42 2.81
C TYR A 92 2.19 -7.29 2.94
N ILE A 93 0.91 -7.63 2.71
CA ILE A 93 -0.18 -6.64 2.61
C ILE A 93 -1.15 -6.80 3.78
N ASN A 94 -1.30 -5.71 4.55
CA ASN A 94 -2.35 -5.53 5.56
C ASN A 94 -2.83 -4.07 5.50
N SER A 95 -3.68 -3.75 4.52
CA SER A 95 -4.04 -2.39 4.17
C SER A 95 -5.52 -2.25 3.82
N PRO A 96 -6.18 -1.18 4.28
CA PRO A 96 -7.54 -0.86 3.87
C PRO A 96 -7.64 -0.28 2.44
N GLY A 97 -6.51 -0.14 1.74
CA GLY A 97 -6.44 0.59 0.47
C GLY A 97 -6.25 2.09 0.67
N GLY A 98 -6.72 2.90 -0.27
CA GLY A 98 -6.58 4.35 -0.20
C GLY A 98 -6.59 5.02 -1.57
N SER A 99 -5.68 5.96 -1.80
CA SER A 99 -5.57 6.73 -3.04
C SER A 99 -5.34 5.81 -4.25
N VAL A 100 -6.21 5.95 -5.25
CA VAL A 100 -6.10 5.18 -6.50
C VAL A 100 -4.84 5.58 -7.27
N TYR A 101 -4.55 6.87 -7.40
CA TYR A 101 -3.35 7.33 -8.11
C TYR A 101 -2.05 6.88 -7.45
N ALA A 102 -1.97 6.99 -6.13
CA ALA A 102 -0.83 6.49 -5.38
C ALA A 102 -0.64 4.97 -5.57
N GLY A 103 -1.74 4.23 -5.54
CA GLY A 103 -1.73 2.79 -5.78
C GLY A 103 -1.37 2.40 -7.21
N LEU A 104 -1.83 3.13 -8.22
CA LEU A 104 -1.43 2.92 -9.62
C LEU A 104 0.08 3.13 -9.82
N GLY A 105 0.68 4.11 -9.12
CA GLY A 105 2.13 4.29 -9.13
C GLY A 105 2.89 3.08 -8.58
N ILE A 106 2.39 2.46 -7.51
CA ILE A 106 2.95 1.19 -6.99
C ILE A 106 2.76 0.08 -8.02
N TYR A 107 1.55 -0.06 -8.57
CA TYR A 107 1.21 -1.06 -9.59
C TYR A 107 2.16 -0.98 -10.79
N ASP A 108 2.28 0.21 -11.38
CA ASP A 108 3.15 0.42 -12.53
C ASP A 108 4.61 0.09 -12.21
N THR A 109 5.09 0.43 -11.02
CA THR A 109 6.44 0.08 -10.57
C THR A 109 6.61 -1.44 -10.45
N MET A 110 5.62 -2.16 -9.89
CA MET A 110 5.63 -3.62 -9.82
C MET A 110 5.72 -4.28 -11.21
N GLN A 111 5.06 -3.68 -12.23
CA GLN A 111 5.09 -4.19 -13.59
C GLN A 111 6.35 -3.76 -14.36
N PHE A 112 6.96 -2.64 -13.98
CA PHE A 112 8.13 -2.07 -14.66
C PHE A 112 9.44 -2.76 -14.34
N ILE A 113 9.62 -3.19 -13.09
CA ILE A 113 10.86 -3.86 -12.64
C ILE A 113 11.01 -5.26 -13.24
N SER A 114 12.24 -5.74 -13.30
CA SER A 114 12.57 -7.07 -13.84
C SER A 114 12.31 -8.22 -12.85
N SER A 115 12.26 -7.90 -11.55
CA SER A 115 11.99 -8.85 -10.47
C SER A 115 10.51 -9.17 -10.37
N ASP A 116 10.16 -10.45 -10.22
CA ASP A 116 8.80 -10.86 -9.92
C ASP A 116 8.41 -10.40 -8.51
N VAL A 117 7.21 -9.84 -8.40
CA VAL A 117 6.68 -9.40 -7.11
C VAL A 117 5.67 -10.41 -6.59
N ALA A 118 6.05 -11.11 -5.52
CA ALA A 118 5.15 -11.97 -4.77
C ALA A 118 4.32 -11.14 -3.79
N THR A 119 3.00 -11.39 -3.72
CA THR A 119 2.10 -10.65 -2.83
C THR A 119 1.42 -11.58 -1.84
N ILE A 120 1.41 -11.21 -0.56
CA ILE A 120 0.89 -12.02 0.54
C ILE A 120 -0.07 -11.18 1.40
N CYS A 121 -1.36 -11.51 1.42
CA CYS A 121 -2.31 -10.86 2.33
C CYS A 121 -2.20 -11.46 3.73
N THR A 122 -1.87 -10.62 4.74
CA THR A 122 -1.66 -11.07 6.13
C THR A 122 -2.76 -10.68 7.11
N GLY A 123 -3.65 -9.82 6.74
CA GLY A 123 -4.79 -9.38 7.58
C GLY A 123 -5.93 -8.96 6.69
N MET A 124 -5.77 -7.84 6.03
CA MET A 124 -6.76 -7.32 5.09
C MET A 124 -6.08 -6.73 3.86
N ALA A 125 -6.61 -7.03 2.69
CA ALA A 125 -6.32 -6.30 1.46
C ALA A 125 -7.64 -5.77 0.91
N ALA A 126 -7.92 -4.49 1.12
CA ALA A 126 -9.18 -3.87 0.71
C ALA A 126 -8.96 -2.78 -0.33
N SER A 127 -9.96 -2.60 -1.23
CA SER A 127 -9.95 -1.52 -2.21
C SER A 127 -8.67 -1.54 -3.06
N MET A 128 -7.91 -0.45 -3.12
CA MET A 128 -6.65 -0.37 -3.88
C MET A 128 -5.61 -1.42 -3.44
N ALA A 129 -5.58 -1.79 -2.16
CA ALA A 129 -4.68 -2.85 -1.67
C ALA A 129 -5.06 -4.24 -2.23
N ALA A 130 -6.33 -4.49 -2.51
CA ALA A 130 -6.76 -5.72 -3.19
C ALA A 130 -6.30 -5.74 -4.67
N VAL A 131 -6.31 -4.59 -5.33
CA VAL A 131 -5.75 -4.46 -6.68
C VAL A 131 -4.25 -4.78 -6.68
N LEU A 132 -3.50 -4.23 -5.72
CA LEU A 132 -2.07 -4.51 -5.58
C LEU A 132 -1.79 -5.99 -5.23
N LEU A 133 -2.65 -6.62 -4.42
CA LEU A 133 -2.55 -8.06 -4.15
C LEU A 133 -2.69 -8.90 -5.44
N VAL A 134 -3.68 -8.57 -6.25
CA VAL A 134 -3.96 -9.26 -7.52
C VAL A 134 -2.86 -8.99 -8.56
N ALA A 135 -2.21 -7.83 -8.49
CA ALA A 135 -1.12 -7.42 -9.37
C ALA A 135 0.20 -8.19 -9.16
N GLY A 136 0.32 -9.01 -8.12
CA GLY A 136 1.46 -9.90 -7.91
C GLY A 136 1.65 -10.88 -9.07
N ALA A 137 2.88 -11.34 -9.26
CA ALA A 137 3.24 -12.28 -10.32
C ALA A 137 2.38 -13.55 -10.26
N GLU A 138 2.09 -14.11 -11.43
CA GLU A 138 1.27 -15.32 -11.55
C GLU A 138 1.88 -16.49 -10.76
N GLY A 139 1.05 -17.18 -9.98
CA GLY A 139 1.48 -18.26 -9.08
C GLY A 139 2.22 -17.81 -7.82
N LYS A 140 2.45 -16.48 -7.63
CA LYS A 140 3.14 -15.91 -6.46
C LYS A 140 2.23 -15.02 -5.59
N ARG A 141 0.92 -15.21 -5.70
CA ARG A 141 -0.10 -14.49 -4.91
C ARG A 141 -0.69 -15.42 -3.86
N SER A 142 -0.76 -14.96 -2.63
CA SER A 142 -1.28 -15.78 -1.53
C SER A 142 -2.01 -14.94 -0.49
N ALA A 143 -2.78 -15.62 0.35
CA ALA A 143 -3.48 -15.03 1.47
C ALA A 143 -3.43 -15.99 2.65
N LEU A 144 -3.18 -15.47 3.87
CA LEU A 144 -3.21 -16.29 5.08
C LEU A 144 -4.64 -16.70 5.42
N THR A 145 -4.80 -17.80 6.13
CA THR A 145 -6.09 -18.46 6.40
C THR A 145 -7.18 -17.54 6.94
N HIS A 146 -6.82 -16.57 7.76
CA HIS A 146 -7.79 -15.65 8.39
C HIS A 146 -7.79 -14.25 7.76
N SER A 147 -7.04 -14.03 6.69
CA SER A 147 -7.02 -12.76 5.99
C SER A 147 -8.32 -12.51 5.21
N ARG A 148 -8.57 -11.26 4.88
CA ARG A 148 -9.75 -10.83 4.12
C ARG A 148 -9.31 -10.03 2.89
N VAL A 149 -9.88 -10.37 1.76
CA VAL A 149 -9.74 -9.59 0.52
C VAL A 149 -11.09 -8.95 0.23
N MET A 150 -11.09 -7.63 0.04
CA MET A 150 -12.31 -6.87 -0.22
C MET A 150 -12.12 -5.97 -1.43
N ILE A 151 -12.98 -6.14 -2.41
CA ILE A 151 -13.04 -5.27 -3.58
C ILE A 151 -14.34 -4.49 -3.53
N HIS A 152 -14.28 -3.19 -3.74
CA HIS A 152 -15.44 -2.31 -3.87
C HIS A 152 -15.16 -1.22 -4.91
N GLN A 153 -16.22 -0.56 -5.36
CA GLN A 153 -16.10 0.53 -6.34
C GLN A 153 -15.25 1.69 -5.77
N PRO A 154 -14.45 2.36 -6.62
CA PRO A 154 -13.78 3.58 -6.21
C PRO A 154 -14.83 4.59 -5.74
N MET A 155 -14.58 5.18 -4.59
CA MET A 155 -15.41 6.24 -4.03
C MET A 155 -14.77 7.58 -4.34
N GLY A 156 -15.58 8.53 -4.74
CA GLY A 156 -15.17 9.91 -4.97
C GLY A 156 -16.36 10.84 -4.88
N GLY A 157 -16.08 12.10 -4.66
CA GLY A 157 -17.08 13.17 -4.65
C GLY A 157 -16.54 14.42 -5.32
N ALA A 158 -17.41 15.22 -5.87
CA ALA A 158 -17.07 16.52 -6.42
C ALA A 158 -18.00 17.57 -5.86
N GLN A 159 -17.46 18.76 -5.58
CA GLN A 159 -18.21 19.97 -5.24
C GLN A 159 -17.70 21.10 -6.14
N GLY A 160 -18.58 21.95 -6.60
CA GLY A 160 -18.23 23.07 -7.46
C GLY A 160 -19.25 23.33 -8.55
N GLN A 161 -18.82 23.91 -9.67
CA GLN A 161 -19.64 24.14 -10.83
C GLN A 161 -20.06 22.84 -11.53
N ALA A 162 -21.15 22.83 -12.23
CA ALA A 162 -21.67 21.65 -12.93
C ALA A 162 -20.63 21.01 -13.87
N SER A 163 -19.83 21.84 -14.56
CA SER A 163 -18.72 21.39 -15.41
C SER A 163 -17.65 20.63 -14.64
N ASP A 164 -17.28 21.08 -13.42
CA ASP A 164 -16.25 20.46 -12.60
C ASP A 164 -16.73 19.11 -12.07
N ILE A 165 -18.01 19.05 -11.69
CA ILE A 165 -18.67 17.80 -11.27
C ILE A 165 -18.66 16.78 -12.41
N GLU A 166 -18.97 17.21 -13.64
CA GLU A 166 -18.99 16.33 -14.81
C GLU A 166 -17.60 15.81 -15.16
N ILE A 167 -16.57 16.67 -15.11
CA ILE A 167 -15.17 16.26 -15.33
C ILE A 167 -14.74 15.21 -14.29
N THR A 168 -15.02 15.47 -13.02
CA THR A 168 -14.67 14.53 -11.94
C THR A 168 -15.42 13.20 -12.08
N ALA A 169 -16.70 13.23 -12.45
CA ALA A 169 -17.48 12.02 -12.68
C ALA A 169 -16.92 11.16 -13.83
N ARG A 170 -16.50 11.80 -14.92
CA ARG A 170 -15.85 11.09 -16.05
C ARG A 170 -14.52 10.45 -15.62
N GLU A 171 -13.71 11.17 -14.83
CA GLU A 171 -12.44 10.64 -14.33
C GLU A 171 -12.64 9.43 -13.39
N ILE A 172 -13.62 9.50 -12.48
CA ILE A 172 -13.97 8.36 -11.62
C ILE A 172 -14.39 7.14 -12.46
N GLN A 173 -15.17 7.34 -13.53
CA GLN A 173 -15.57 6.24 -14.43
C GLN A 173 -14.38 5.65 -15.19
N LYS A 174 -13.44 6.48 -15.60
CA LYS A 174 -12.20 6.03 -16.25
C LYS A 174 -11.36 5.20 -15.30
N LEU A 175 -11.09 5.70 -14.09
CA LEU A 175 -10.36 4.96 -13.05
C LEU A 175 -11.04 3.64 -12.69
N LYS A 176 -12.37 3.64 -12.57
CA LYS A 176 -13.15 2.42 -12.34
C LYS A 176 -12.86 1.38 -13.42
N LYS A 177 -12.95 1.76 -14.69
CA LYS A 177 -12.68 0.87 -15.82
C LYS A 177 -11.25 0.33 -15.78
N GLU A 178 -10.27 1.20 -15.49
CA GLU A 178 -8.85 0.84 -15.41
C GLU A 178 -8.58 -0.20 -14.32
N LEU A 179 -9.07 0.03 -13.10
CA LEU A 179 -8.92 -0.92 -11.99
C LEU A 179 -9.57 -2.27 -12.30
N TYR A 180 -10.74 -2.28 -12.94
CA TYR A 180 -11.40 -3.52 -13.33
C TYR A 180 -10.65 -4.27 -14.42
N THR A 181 -10.04 -3.54 -15.36
CA THR A 181 -9.17 -4.14 -16.38
C THR A 181 -7.96 -4.80 -15.73
N ILE A 182 -7.29 -4.11 -14.79
CA ILE A 182 -6.17 -4.69 -14.03
C ILE A 182 -6.59 -5.98 -13.32
N ILE A 183 -7.73 -5.96 -12.62
CA ILE A 183 -8.22 -7.15 -11.91
C ILE A 183 -8.55 -8.29 -12.90
N ALA A 184 -9.22 -7.98 -13.99
CA ALA A 184 -9.59 -8.98 -15.00
C ALA A 184 -8.35 -9.63 -15.62
N ASP A 185 -7.38 -8.84 -16.04
CA ASP A 185 -6.15 -9.29 -16.68
C ASP A 185 -5.33 -10.21 -15.76
N HIS A 186 -5.14 -9.80 -14.50
CA HIS A 186 -4.36 -10.58 -13.56
C HIS A 186 -5.09 -11.81 -12.99
N SER A 187 -6.43 -11.78 -12.89
CA SER A 187 -7.21 -12.90 -12.37
C SER A 187 -7.68 -13.88 -13.47
N HIS A 188 -7.44 -13.56 -14.73
CA HIS A 188 -7.98 -14.28 -15.89
C HIS A 188 -9.52 -14.38 -15.87
N THR A 189 -10.18 -13.45 -15.18
CA THR A 189 -11.64 -13.38 -15.09
C THR A 189 -12.17 -12.49 -16.21
N PRO A 190 -13.24 -12.89 -16.92
CA PRO A 190 -13.86 -12.01 -17.89
C PRO A 190 -14.25 -10.65 -17.30
N PHE A 191 -13.98 -9.57 -18.03
CA PHE A 191 -14.22 -8.20 -17.57
C PHE A 191 -15.66 -7.98 -17.06
N ASP A 192 -16.65 -8.54 -17.74
CA ASP A 192 -18.06 -8.44 -17.36
C ASP A 192 -18.34 -9.08 -15.99
N LEU A 193 -17.67 -10.17 -15.65
CA LEU A 193 -17.79 -10.80 -14.33
C LEU A 193 -17.11 -9.97 -13.24
N SER A 194 -16.00 -9.32 -13.53
CA SER A 194 -15.37 -8.40 -12.57
C SER A 194 -16.27 -7.20 -12.24
N LEU A 195 -17.05 -6.72 -13.21
CA LEU A 195 -18.04 -5.65 -13.01
C LEU A 195 -19.21 -6.08 -12.12
N ILE A 196 -19.75 -7.29 -12.30
CA ILE A 196 -20.94 -7.77 -11.58
C ILE A 196 -20.65 -7.97 -10.10
N HIS A 197 -19.51 -8.57 -9.77
CA HIS A 197 -19.15 -8.87 -8.38
C HIS A 197 -18.81 -7.63 -7.53
N ILE A 198 -18.52 -6.50 -8.17
CA ILE A 198 -18.13 -5.26 -7.48
C ILE A 198 -19.28 -4.24 -7.42
N SER A 199 -20.27 -4.33 -8.32
CA SER A 199 -21.35 -3.35 -8.44
C SER A 199 -22.68 -3.76 -7.79
N GLU A 200 -22.87 -5.03 -7.46
CA GLU A 200 -24.08 -5.51 -6.79
C GLU A 200 -23.79 -6.04 -5.37
N PRO A 201 -24.67 -5.80 -4.39
CA PRO A 201 -24.56 -6.43 -3.08
C PRO A 201 -24.80 -7.95 -3.24
N THR A 202 -23.75 -8.70 -3.47
CA THR A 202 -23.81 -10.13 -3.66
C THR A 202 -24.35 -10.82 -2.40
N ARG A 203 -25.44 -11.55 -2.55
CA ARG A 203 -25.77 -12.65 -1.64
C ARG A 203 -24.55 -13.56 -1.56
N ARG A 204 -24.13 -13.86 -0.31
CA ARG A 204 -23.02 -14.77 -0.03
C ARG A 204 -23.12 -16.04 -0.88
N SER A 205 -22.29 -16.17 -1.89
CA SER A 205 -21.95 -17.44 -2.50
C SER A 205 -20.60 -17.84 -1.95
N TYR A 206 -20.56 -18.94 -1.23
CA TYR A 206 -19.32 -19.57 -0.82
C TYR A 206 -18.61 -20.04 -2.09
N ILE A 207 -17.39 -19.56 -2.32
CA ILE A 207 -16.51 -20.14 -3.31
C ILE A 207 -15.89 -21.36 -2.62
N SER A 208 -16.30 -22.54 -3.05
CA SER A 208 -15.68 -23.82 -2.72
C SER A 208 -14.35 -23.99 -3.45
#